data_cca3381d9c9e0ff65c4e4bcb99ffd887
#
_entry.id   cca3381d9c9e0ff65c4e4bcb99ffd887
#
_cell.length_a   1.000
_cell.length_b   1.000
_cell.length_c   1.000
_cell.angle_alpha   90.00
_cell.angle_beta   90.00
_cell.angle_gamma   90.00
#
_symmetry.space_group_name_H-M   'P 1'
#
loop_
_entity.id
_entity.type
_entity.pdbx_description
1 polymer ?
#
loop_
_entity_poly.entity_id
_entity_poly.type
_entity_poly.pdbx_seq_one_letter_code
_entity_poly.pdbx_strand_id
1 'polypeptide(L)'
;QSFQQHQWLLFGGRSGANKTLAQRELFELWRNPRFRLLAIVPFFLIIVLRLVSADELMVHFFDNISQLWLMAGMGIYAASLILLTFTHNTFAYDGRGLLNLMCAPITPKQIIAAKAKVHCMMSLCLGVTACLFYWQYVSIDVGIDWFFVSAAGVFTLVPVVASFGLWVSVHYPIKFDASLNRRERQPFFVTFAGFLGVLFGAMPVVAAAQMLQSDINTNLIFSVLAVCAIAAWLTHWRSIHYLGQSFSQREDQVLSAITRV
;
A
#
# COMPACT_ATOMS: atom_id res chain seq x y z
N GLN A 1 -35.92 9.56 -4.15
CA GLN A 1 -35.31 8.25 -4.49
C GLN A 1 -34.33 7.92 -3.40
N SER A 2 -34.73 7.00 -2.52
CA SER A 2 -33.92 6.53 -1.41
C SER A 2 -32.71 5.76 -1.97
N PHE A 3 -31.54 6.36 -1.93
CA PHE A 3 -30.29 5.63 -2.02
C PHE A 3 -30.25 4.68 -0.83
N GLN A 4 -30.63 3.42 -1.03
CA GLN A 4 -30.40 2.37 -0.04
C GLN A 4 -28.90 2.29 0.22
N GLN A 5 -28.49 2.80 1.37
CA GLN A 5 -27.14 2.69 1.88
C GLN A 5 -26.82 1.20 2.07
N HIS A 6 -26.20 0.60 1.08
CA HIS A 6 -25.58 -0.71 1.26
C HIS A 6 -24.52 -0.55 2.33
N GLN A 7 -24.82 -1.05 3.51
CA GLN A 7 -23.91 -1.04 4.65
C GLN A 7 -22.75 -1.99 4.32
N TRP A 8 -21.65 -1.44 3.86
CA TRP A 8 -20.42 -2.18 3.69
C TRP A 8 -19.90 -2.58 5.09
N LEU A 9 -20.03 -3.86 5.42
CA LEU A 9 -19.64 -4.46 6.71
C LEU A 9 -18.13 -4.30 7.04
N LEU A 10 -17.31 -3.94 6.05
CA LEU A 10 -15.85 -3.81 6.16
C LEU A 10 -15.36 -2.62 7.00
N PHE A 11 -16.20 -1.63 7.28
CA PHE A 11 -15.76 -0.40 7.96
C PHE A 11 -16.31 -0.30 9.39
N GLY A 12 -16.19 -1.39 10.16
CA GLY A 12 -16.54 -1.41 11.56
C GLY A 12 -15.78 -0.38 12.40
N GLY A 13 -16.36 0.77 12.61
CA GLY A 13 -15.89 1.80 13.55
C GLY A 13 -17.08 2.37 14.29
N ARG A 14 -16.96 2.56 15.61
CA ARG A 14 -18.03 3.04 16.52
C ARG A 14 -18.51 4.47 16.24
N SER A 15 -17.80 5.28 15.44
CA SER A 15 -18.24 6.62 15.05
C SER A 15 -18.65 6.63 13.58
N GLY A 16 -19.86 7.09 13.30
CA GLY A 16 -20.37 7.25 11.94
C GLY A 16 -19.44 8.09 11.03
N ALA A 17 -18.75 9.08 11.60
CA ALA A 17 -17.81 9.94 10.90
C ALA A 17 -16.63 9.18 10.27
N ASN A 18 -15.99 8.25 10.99
CA ASN A 18 -14.87 7.47 10.45
C ASN A 18 -15.29 6.57 9.29
N LYS A 19 -16.50 6.00 9.37
CA LYS A 19 -17.05 5.17 8.30
C LYS A 19 -17.31 6.01 7.04
N THR A 20 -17.94 7.16 7.20
CA THR A 20 -18.25 8.06 6.10
C THR A 20 -16.99 8.58 5.41
N LEU A 21 -15.96 8.95 6.20
CA LEU A 21 -14.66 9.39 5.67
C LEU A 21 -13.97 8.27 4.88
N ALA A 22 -13.94 7.06 5.41
CA ALA A 22 -13.34 5.93 4.73
C ALA A 22 -14.10 5.54 3.45
N GLN A 23 -15.41 5.61 3.45
CA GLN A 23 -16.22 5.40 2.24
C GLN A 23 -15.94 6.49 1.18
N ARG A 24 -15.88 7.76 1.58
CA ARG A 24 -15.52 8.85 0.69
C ARG A 24 -14.15 8.61 0.06
N GLU A 25 -13.13 8.30 0.86
CA GLU A 25 -11.78 8.04 0.40
C GLU A 25 -11.73 6.87 -0.59
N LEU A 26 -12.45 5.79 -0.31
CA LEU A 26 -12.54 4.65 -1.20
C LEU A 26 -13.14 5.03 -2.56
N PHE A 27 -14.23 5.83 -2.57
CA PHE A 27 -14.84 6.30 -3.81
C PHE A 27 -13.94 7.25 -4.58
N GLU A 28 -13.21 8.14 -3.89
CA GLU A 28 -12.25 9.05 -4.51
C GLU A 28 -11.11 8.27 -5.18
N LEU A 29 -10.55 7.27 -4.51
CA LEU A 29 -9.55 6.38 -5.12
C LEU A 29 -10.10 5.62 -6.33
N TRP A 30 -11.28 5.03 -6.20
CA TRP A 30 -11.87 4.24 -7.29
C TRP A 30 -12.20 5.08 -8.53
N ARG A 31 -12.60 6.33 -8.33
CA ARG A 31 -12.85 7.29 -9.42
C ARG A 31 -11.56 7.79 -10.08
N ASN A 32 -10.44 7.67 -9.41
CA ASN A 32 -9.15 8.12 -9.95
C ASN A 32 -8.68 7.17 -11.07
N PRO A 33 -8.50 7.65 -12.32
CA PRO A 33 -8.08 6.81 -13.43
C PRO A 33 -6.68 6.22 -13.22
N ARG A 34 -5.79 6.94 -12.49
CA ARG A 34 -4.45 6.43 -12.15
C ARG A 34 -4.51 5.22 -11.23
N PHE A 35 -5.41 5.25 -10.25
CA PHE A 35 -5.62 4.12 -9.35
C PHE A 35 -6.02 2.87 -10.14
N ARG A 36 -7.00 3.01 -11.04
CA ARG A 36 -7.47 1.89 -11.88
C ARG A 36 -6.37 1.33 -12.77
N LEU A 37 -5.56 2.22 -13.36
CA LEU A 37 -4.44 1.82 -14.20
C LEU A 37 -3.37 1.08 -13.37
N LEU A 38 -2.97 1.61 -12.22
CA LEU A 38 -1.99 0.98 -11.34
C LEU A 38 -2.49 -0.36 -10.78
N ALA A 39 -3.80 -0.51 -10.56
CA ALA A 39 -4.37 -1.77 -10.12
C ALA A 39 -4.30 -2.87 -11.19
N ILE A 40 -4.29 -2.52 -12.48
CA ILE A 40 -4.21 -3.48 -13.59
C ILE A 40 -2.76 -3.88 -13.90
N VAL A 41 -1.80 -2.98 -13.71
CA VAL A 41 -0.40 -3.17 -14.09
C VAL A 41 0.23 -4.47 -13.55
N PRO A 42 0.07 -4.86 -12.27
CA PRO A 42 0.65 -6.10 -11.76
C PRO A 42 0.13 -7.34 -12.49
N PHE A 43 -1.16 -7.39 -12.78
CA PHE A 43 -1.77 -8.53 -13.49
C PHE A 43 -1.30 -8.61 -14.94
N PHE A 44 -1.22 -7.46 -15.61
CA PHE A 44 -0.66 -7.39 -16.96
C PHE A 44 0.80 -7.88 -16.98
N LEU A 45 1.60 -7.46 -16.00
CA LEU A 45 2.99 -7.90 -15.89
C LEU A 45 3.10 -9.41 -15.65
N ILE A 46 2.22 -10.00 -14.80
CA ILE A 46 2.16 -11.45 -14.58
C ILE A 46 1.83 -12.19 -15.89
N ILE A 47 0.89 -11.68 -16.69
CA ILE A 47 0.56 -12.26 -17.99
C ILE A 47 1.76 -12.20 -18.93
N VAL A 48 2.44 -11.05 -18.99
CA VAL A 48 3.65 -10.90 -19.82
C VAL A 48 4.74 -11.86 -19.36
N LEU A 49 4.98 -11.96 -18.05
CA LEU A 49 5.95 -12.92 -17.50
C LEU A 49 5.62 -14.36 -17.89
N ARG A 50 4.34 -14.76 -17.90
CA ARG A 50 3.92 -16.09 -18.33
C ARG A 50 4.18 -16.31 -19.81
N LEU A 51 3.89 -15.33 -20.65
CA LEU A 51 4.11 -15.44 -22.10
C LEU A 51 5.61 -15.53 -22.44
N VAL A 52 6.43 -14.74 -21.75
CA VAL A 52 7.89 -14.73 -21.97
C VAL A 52 8.57 -15.95 -21.34
N SER A 53 8.08 -16.46 -20.19
CA SER A 53 8.64 -17.68 -19.58
C SER A 53 8.35 -18.95 -20.39
N ALA A 54 7.48 -18.88 -21.38
CA ALA A 54 7.32 -19.96 -22.37
C ALA A 54 8.47 -20.00 -23.39
N ASP A 55 9.29 -18.93 -23.50
CA ASP A 55 10.43 -18.85 -24.38
C ASP A 55 11.76 -19.04 -23.60
N GLU A 56 12.73 -19.72 -24.23
CA GLU A 56 14.07 -20.02 -23.67
C GLU A 56 14.84 -18.79 -23.17
N LEU A 57 14.48 -17.58 -23.58
CA LEU A 57 15.10 -16.33 -23.19
C LEU A 57 14.97 -16.04 -21.67
N MET A 58 13.89 -16.47 -21.04
CA MET A 58 13.71 -16.27 -19.58
C MET A 58 14.52 -17.23 -18.75
N VAL A 59 14.75 -18.44 -19.25
CA VAL A 59 15.63 -19.42 -18.59
C VAL A 59 17.01 -18.78 -18.40
N HIS A 60 17.50 -18.06 -19.39
CA HIS A 60 18.83 -17.45 -19.35
C HIS A 60 18.97 -16.24 -18.39
N PHE A 61 17.92 -15.42 -18.27
CA PHE A 61 17.92 -14.25 -17.37
C PHE A 61 17.54 -14.57 -15.92
N PHE A 62 16.74 -15.61 -15.69
CA PHE A 62 16.17 -15.94 -14.39
C PHE A 62 16.54 -17.33 -13.89
N ASP A 63 17.53 -17.99 -14.48
CA ASP A 63 18.00 -19.33 -14.11
C ASP A 63 18.37 -19.46 -12.61
N ASN A 64 18.65 -18.33 -11.94
CA ASN A 64 18.97 -18.25 -10.53
C ASN A 64 17.83 -17.64 -9.67
N ILE A 65 16.76 -17.13 -10.27
CA ILE A 65 15.65 -16.56 -9.50
C ILE A 65 14.51 -17.58 -9.53
N SER A 66 14.32 -18.30 -8.43
CA SER A 66 13.20 -19.25 -8.38
C SER A 66 11.87 -18.52 -8.57
N GLN A 67 10.90 -19.18 -9.22
CA GLN A 67 9.53 -18.67 -9.45
C GLN A 67 8.88 -18.20 -8.14
N LEU A 68 9.35 -18.71 -7.03
CA LEU A 68 8.95 -18.38 -5.66
C LEU A 68 9.24 -16.93 -5.28
N TRP A 69 10.44 -16.45 -5.62
CA TRP A 69 10.83 -15.05 -5.40
C TRP A 69 10.02 -14.09 -6.25
N LEU A 70 9.68 -14.51 -7.46
CA LEU A 70 8.84 -13.71 -8.35
C LEU A 70 7.42 -13.55 -7.79
N MET A 71 6.84 -14.60 -7.20
CA MET A 71 5.52 -14.52 -6.55
C MET A 71 5.51 -13.53 -5.39
N ALA A 72 6.46 -13.64 -4.47
CA ALA A 72 6.61 -12.70 -3.36
C ALA A 72 6.88 -11.27 -3.88
N GLY A 73 7.76 -11.12 -4.86
CA GLY A 73 8.08 -9.85 -5.51
C GLY A 73 6.87 -9.20 -6.17
N MET A 74 6.01 -9.96 -6.83
CA MET A 74 4.78 -9.44 -7.47
C MET A 74 3.77 -8.95 -6.44
N GLY A 75 3.61 -9.66 -5.32
CA GLY A 75 2.75 -9.20 -4.21
C GLY A 75 3.26 -7.91 -3.59
N ILE A 76 4.57 -7.84 -3.29
CA ILE A 76 5.24 -6.64 -2.77
C ILE A 76 5.10 -5.48 -3.75
N TYR A 77 5.37 -5.70 -5.03
CA TYR A 77 5.26 -4.70 -6.08
C TYR A 77 3.83 -4.15 -6.17
N ALA A 78 2.82 -5.02 -6.26
CA ALA A 78 1.43 -4.65 -6.36
C ALA A 78 0.96 -3.81 -5.16
N ALA A 79 1.29 -4.23 -3.94
CA ALA A 79 0.94 -3.49 -2.73
C ALA A 79 1.66 -2.13 -2.67
N SER A 80 2.94 -2.09 -3.04
CA SER A 80 3.76 -0.88 -3.00
C SER A 80 3.31 0.18 -3.99
N LEU A 81 2.81 -0.18 -5.18
CA LEU A 81 2.32 0.77 -6.18
C LEU A 81 1.27 1.73 -5.62
N ILE A 82 0.29 1.21 -4.87
CA ILE A 82 -0.75 2.05 -4.26
C ILE A 82 -0.14 2.91 -3.15
N LEU A 83 0.66 2.32 -2.27
CA LEU A 83 1.20 3.03 -1.12
C LEU A 83 2.16 4.14 -1.53
N LEU A 84 3.09 3.87 -2.45
CA LEU A 84 4.05 4.86 -2.94
C LEU A 84 3.39 5.97 -3.75
N THR A 85 2.30 5.67 -4.44
CA THR A 85 1.61 6.67 -5.27
C THR A 85 0.65 7.52 -4.45
N PHE A 86 -0.22 6.90 -3.65
CA PHE A 86 -1.33 7.59 -2.99
C PHE A 86 -1.03 7.93 -1.53
N THR A 87 -0.34 7.08 -0.78
CA THR A 87 -0.09 7.33 0.64
C THR A 87 1.01 8.36 0.86
N HIS A 88 2.05 8.37 0.01
CA HIS A 88 3.13 9.36 0.08
C HIS A 88 2.68 10.79 -0.24
N ASN A 89 1.52 10.95 -0.85
CA ASN A 89 0.98 12.24 -1.24
C ASN A 89 -0.51 12.37 -0.99
N THR A 90 -0.95 11.79 0.14
CA THR A 90 -2.38 11.57 0.40
C THR A 90 -3.20 12.86 0.47
N PHE A 91 -2.63 13.96 0.95
CA PHE A 91 -3.32 15.25 1.05
C PHE A 91 -3.36 16.04 -0.27
N ALA A 92 -2.39 15.81 -1.15
CA ALA A 92 -2.36 16.49 -2.44
C ALA A 92 -3.52 16.05 -3.36
N TYR A 93 -3.99 14.83 -3.21
CA TYR A 93 -5.14 14.32 -3.98
C TYR A 93 -6.46 14.96 -3.56
N ASP A 94 -6.59 15.40 -2.30
CA ASP A 94 -7.76 16.16 -1.85
C ASP A 94 -7.79 17.58 -2.43
N GLY A 95 -6.64 18.17 -2.70
CA GLY A 95 -6.52 19.54 -3.19
C GLY A 95 -7.32 20.51 -2.33
N ARG A 96 -8.19 21.34 -2.96
CA ARG A 96 -9.08 22.26 -2.23
C ARG A 96 -10.14 21.55 -1.36
N GLY A 97 -10.41 20.27 -1.61
CA GLY A 97 -11.33 19.45 -0.80
C GLY A 97 -10.83 19.23 0.63
N LEU A 98 -9.52 19.36 0.87
CA LEU A 98 -8.95 19.29 2.21
C LEU A 98 -9.47 20.41 3.12
N LEU A 99 -9.67 21.63 2.59
CA LEU A 99 -10.28 22.74 3.35
C LEU A 99 -11.68 22.38 3.87
N ASN A 100 -12.48 21.73 3.04
CA ASN A 100 -13.83 21.31 3.45
C ASN A 100 -13.77 20.23 4.55
N LEU A 101 -12.76 19.36 4.52
CA LEU A 101 -12.54 18.36 5.57
C LEU A 101 -12.12 19.02 6.89
N MET A 102 -11.29 20.04 6.83
CA MET A 102 -10.81 20.77 8.01
C MET A 102 -11.89 21.63 8.65
N CYS A 103 -12.82 22.17 7.86
CA CYS A 103 -13.99 22.90 8.36
C CYS A 103 -15.08 21.98 8.94
N ALA A 104 -15.02 20.68 8.68
CA ALA A 104 -15.97 19.72 9.23
C ALA A 104 -15.67 19.41 10.71
N PRO A 105 -16.67 19.01 11.51
CA PRO A 105 -16.48 18.66 12.93
C PRO A 105 -15.80 17.29 13.09
N ILE A 106 -14.61 17.13 12.51
CA ILE A 106 -13.79 15.92 12.51
C ILE A 106 -12.37 16.26 12.94
N THR A 107 -11.73 15.35 13.65
CA THR A 107 -10.36 15.57 14.11
C THR A 107 -9.35 15.21 13.01
N PRO A 108 -8.18 15.88 12.94
CA PRO A 108 -7.10 15.53 12.04
C PRO A 108 -6.68 14.07 12.09
N LYS A 109 -6.71 13.48 13.29
CA LYS A 109 -6.46 12.05 13.51
C LYS A 109 -7.47 11.17 12.78
N GLN A 110 -8.76 11.55 12.76
CA GLN A 110 -9.79 10.79 12.05
C GLN A 110 -9.58 10.83 10.53
N ILE A 111 -9.14 11.97 10.00
CA ILE A 111 -8.80 12.11 8.58
C ILE A 111 -7.67 11.16 8.21
N ILE A 112 -6.55 11.22 8.95
CA ILE A 112 -5.38 10.36 8.70
C ILE A 112 -5.74 8.88 8.86
N ALA A 113 -6.49 8.52 9.92
CA ALA A 113 -6.89 7.14 10.16
C ALA A 113 -7.80 6.57 9.06
N ALA A 114 -8.73 7.39 8.53
CA ALA A 114 -9.60 6.96 7.44
C ALA A 114 -8.79 6.72 6.15
N LYS A 115 -7.89 7.63 5.79
CA LYS A 115 -7.00 7.49 4.63
C LYS A 115 -6.06 6.29 4.76
N ALA A 116 -5.38 6.17 5.91
CA ALA A 116 -4.50 5.04 6.20
C ALA A 116 -5.24 3.70 6.05
N LYS A 117 -6.43 3.60 6.63
CA LYS A 117 -7.25 2.38 6.57
C LYS A 117 -7.58 1.97 5.14
N VAL A 118 -8.03 2.92 4.32
CA VAL A 118 -8.43 2.64 2.94
C VAL A 118 -7.22 2.28 2.08
N HIS A 119 -6.13 3.03 2.19
CA HIS A 119 -4.91 2.75 1.44
C HIS A 119 -4.30 1.39 1.82
N CYS A 120 -4.21 1.06 3.13
CA CYS A 120 -3.74 -0.25 3.57
C CYS A 120 -4.65 -1.37 3.06
N MET A 121 -5.98 -1.22 3.17
CA MET A 121 -6.92 -2.24 2.71
C MET A 121 -6.81 -2.49 1.22
N MET A 122 -6.76 -1.44 0.40
CA MET A 122 -6.64 -1.57 -1.05
C MET A 122 -5.30 -2.19 -1.46
N SER A 123 -4.22 -1.80 -0.77
CA SER A 123 -2.88 -2.37 -1.00
C SER A 123 -2.80 -3.85 -0.62
N LEU A 124 -3.39 -4.23 0.52
CA LEU A 124 -3.50 -5.62 0.93
C LEU A 124 -4.29 -6.44 -0.10
N CYS A 125 -5.48 -5.96 -0.46
CA CYS A 125 -6.30 -6.63 -1.48
C CYS A 125 -5.53 -6.83 -2.78
N LEU A 126 -4.88 -5.77 -3.29
CA LEU A 126 -4.15 -5.85 -4.55
C LEU A 126 -2.93 -6.78 -4.45
N GLY A 127 -2.14 -6.66 -3.37
CA GLY A 127 -0.93 -7.48 -3.17
C GLY A 127 -1.26 -8.97 -3.02
N VAL A 128 -2.25 -9.30 -2.18
CA VAL A 128 -2.67 -10.70 -1.99
C VAL A 128 -3.31 -11.27 -3.26
N THR A 129 -4.13 -10.48 -3.96
CA THR A 129 -4.73 -10.93 -5.24
C THR A 129 -3.66 -11.14 -6.31
N ALA A 130 -2.60 -10.30 -6.33
CA ALA A 130 -1.47 -10.50 -7.25
C ALA A 130 -0.69 -11.78 -6.93
N CYS A 131 -0.45 -12.10 -5.64
CA CYS A 131 0.14 -13.38 -5.23
C CYS A 131 -0.72 -14.56 -5.67
N LEU A 132 -2.04 -14.49 -5.43
CA LEU A 132 -2.99 -15.53 -5.81
C LEU A 132 -3.03 -15.74 -7.33
N PHE A 133 -3.08 -14.64 -8.08
CA PHE A 133 -3.09 -14.69 -9.55
C PHE A 133 -1.79 -15.27 -10.09
N TYR A 134 -0.64 -14.87 -9.53
CA TYR A 134 0.66 -15.43 -9.88
C TYR A 134 0.70 -16.95 -9.61
N TRP A 135 0.29 -17.37 -8.42
CA TRP A 135 0.27 -18.78 -8.02
C TRP A 135 -0.61 -19.62 -8.94
N GLN A 136 -1.80 -19.15 -9.28
CA GLN A 136 -2.73 -19.89 -10.14
C GLN A 136 -2.33 -19.91 -11.63
N TYR A 137 -1.71 -18.82 -12.10
CA TYR A 137 -1.48 -18.65 -13.53
C TYR A 137 -0.07 -19.05 -13.98
N VAL A 138 0.93 -18.85 -13.11
CA VAL A 138 2.35 -19.07 -13.45
C VAL A 138 2.93 -20.30 -12.76
N SER A 139 2.61 -20.54 -11.49
CA SER A 139 3.33 -21.44 -10.60
C SER A 139 2.44 -22.56 -10.05
N ILE A 140 1.73 -23.28 -10.92
CA ILE A 140 0.80 -24.36 -10.52
C ILE A 140 1.53 -25.46 -9.69
N ASP A 141 2.81 -25.71 -9.96
CA ASP A 141 3.62 -26.73 -9.29
C ASP A 141 4.22 -26.27 -7.95
N VAL A 142 4.00 -25.02 -7.58
CA VAL A 142 4.55 -24.44 -6.33
C VAL A 142 3.58 -24.74 -5.18
N GLY A 143 4.13 -25.28 -4.08
CA GLY A 143 3.36 -25.60 -2.89
C GLY A 143 2.60 -24.40 -2.32
N ILE A 144 1.44 -24.65 -1.74
CA ILE A 144 0.55 -23.61 -1.18
C ILE A 144 1.24 -22.80 -0.06
N ASP A 145 2.24 -23.37 0.61
CA ASP A 145 3.01 -22.69 1.68
C ASP A 145 3.68 -21.41 1.17
N TRP A 146 4.17 -21.43 -0.07
CA TRP A 146 4.77 -20.27 -0.70
C TRP A 146 3.78 -19.13 -0.94
N PHE A 147 2.55 -19.47 -1.32
CA PHE A 147 1.48 -18.48 -1.41
C PHE A 147 1.23 -17.84 -0.04
N PHE A 148 1.12 -18.63 1.03
CA PHE A 148 0.90 -18.10 2.36
C PHE A 148 2.07 -17.26 2.87
N VAL A 149 3.32 -17.66 2.62
CA VAL A 149 4.51 -16.86 2.97
C VAL A 149 4.50 -15.53 2.22
N SER A 150 4.20 -15.55 0.92
CA SER A 150 4.12 -14.33 0.10
C SER A 150 3.00 -13.40 0.56
N ALA A 151 1.82 -13.94 0.82
CA ALA A 151 0.68 -13.18 1.34
C ALA A 151 0.96 -12.60 2.73
N ALA A 152 1.54 -13.38 3.64
CA ALA A 152 1.97 -12.92 4.96
C ALA A 152 3.03 -11.80 4.85
N GLY A 153 3.91 -11.90 3.86
CA GLY A 153 4.87 -10.84 3.53
C GLY A 153 4.20 -9.53 3.14
N VAL A 154 3.14 -9.58 2.34
CA VAL A 154 2.33 -8.38 2.02
C VAL A 154 1.71 -7.80 3.28
N PHE A 155 1.25 -8.64 4.23
CA PHE A 155 0.71 -8.18 5.53
C PHE A 155 1.74 -7.46 6.40
N THR A 156 3.01 -7.83 6.32
CA THR A 156 4.10 -7.13 7.05
C THR A 156 4.52 -5.85 6.34
N LEU A 157 4.59 -5.86 5.00
CA LEU A 157 5.02 -4.74 4.19
C LEU A 157 4.08 -3.55 4.28
N VAL A 158 2.78 -3.80 4.12
CA VAL A 158 1.77 -2.73 3.95
C VAL A 158 1.78 -1.72 5.10
N PRO A 159 1.72 -2.11 6.39
CA PRO A 159 1.72 -1.15 7.49
C PRO A 159 3.03 -0.37 7.60
N VAL A 160 4.17 -0.98 7.25
CA VAL A 160 5.48 -0.31 7.26
C VAL A 160 5.51 0.80 6.21
N VAL A 161 5.24 0.45 4.94
CA VAL A 161 5.27 1.43 3.82
C VAL A 161 4.21 2.50 4.00
N ALA A 162 3.01 2.14 4.50
CA ALA A 162 1.96 3.11 4.80
C ALA A 162 2.37 4.11 5.88
N SER A 163 3.07 3.67 6.93
CA SER A 163 3.56 4.55 7.98
C SER A 163 4.57 5.57 7.45
N PHE A 164 5.53 5.11 6.64
CA PHE A 164 6.48 5.99 5.97
C PHE A 164 5.79 6.96 5.01
N GLY A 165 4.85 6.47 4.21
CA GLY A 165 4.11 7.29 3.26
C GLY A 165 3.28 8.39 3.93
N LEU A 166 2.57 8.07 4.99
CA LEU A 166 1.82 9.04 5.77
C LEU A 166 2.73 10.07 6.44
N TRP A 167 3.87 9.63 6.98
CA TRP A 167 4.86 10.54 7.56
C TRP A 167 5.38 11.52 6.53
N VAL A 168 5.75 11.04 5.34
CA VAL A 168 6.17 11.89 4.21
C VAL A 168 5.07 12.87 3.83
N SER A 169 3.83 12.42 3.70
CA SER A 169 2.70 13.25 3.29
C SER A 169 2.40 14.39 4.27
N VAL A 170 2.61 14.18 5.58
CA VAL A 170 2.42 15.22 6.61
C VAL A 170 3.59 16.20 6.66
N HIS A 171 4.83 15.71 6.50
CA HIS A 171 6.03 16.55 6.70
C HIS A 171 6.50 17.23 5.41
N TYR A 172 6.21 16.64 4.25
CA TYR A 172 6.64 17.11 2.93
C TYR A 172 5.46 17.10 1.95
N PRO A 173 4.39 17.87 2.24
CA PRO A 173 3.23 17.93 1.35
C PRO A 173 3.63 18.54 0.01
N ILE A 174 3.31 17.86 -1.08
CA ILE A 174 3.64 18.27 -2.44
C ILE A 174 2.33 18.53 -3.18
N LYS A 175 2.24 19.67 -3.85
CA LYS A 175 1.09 19.98 -4.68
C LYS A 175 1.00 18.99 -5.85
N PHE A 176 -0.18 18.43 -6.03
CA PHE A 176 -0.48 17.63 -7.19
C PHE A 176 -1.17 18.51 -8.23
N ASP A 177 -0.45 18.84 -9.30
CA ASP A 177 -1.05 19.47 -10.45
C ASP A 177 -1.57 18.39 -11.40
N ALA A 178 -2.88 18.40 -11.64
CA ALA A 178 -3.52 17.51 -12.61
C ALA A 178 -3.06 17.80 -14.05
N SER A 179 -2.53 19.00 -14.31
CA SER A 179 -1.90 19.33 -15.57
C SER A 179 -0.54 18.66 -15.66
N LEU A 180 -0.31 17.86 -16.69
CA LEU A 180 0.93 17.13 -16.96
C LEU A 180 2.18 18.02 -17.08
N ASN A 181 2.03 19.34 -17.11
CA ASN A 181 3.08 20.30 -17.46
C ASN A 181 3.91 20.82 -16.27
N ARG A 182 3.47 20.71 -15.03
CA ARG A 182 4.23 21.15 -13.87
C ARG A 182 4.23 20.07 -12.78
N ARG A 183 5.13 19.13 -12.91
CA ARG A 183 5.50 18.22 -11.82
C ARG A 183 6.44 18.99 -10.89
N GLU A 184 5.97 19.42 -9.72
CA GLU A 184 6.90 19.73 -8.64
C GLU A 184 7.74 18.48 -8.40
N ARG A 185 9.05 18.59 -8.57
CA ARG A 185 9.96 17.45 -8.38
C ARG A 185 9.91 17.08 -6.90
N GLN A 186 9.51 15.85 -6.64
CA GLN A 186 9.62 15.31 -5.28
C GLN A 186 11.09 15.42 -4.84
N PRO A 187 11.36 15.91 -3.63
CA PRO A 187 12.72 15.89 -3.10
C PRO A 187 13.25 14.45 -3.14
N PHE A 188 14.50 14.27 -3.55
CA PHE A 188 15.15 12.95 -3.62
C PHE A 188 14.95 12.15 -2.32
N PHE A 189 15.02 12.82 -1.18
CA PHE A 189 14.81 12.22 0.14
C PHE A 189 13.44 11.53 0.27
N VAL A 190 12.37 12.09 -0.29
CA VAL A 190 11.02 11.50 -0.25
C VAL A 190 10.96 10.19 -1.02
N THR A 191 11.56 10.17 -2.21
CA THR A 191 11.64 8.95 -3.03
C THR A 191 12.51 7.90 -2.35
N PHE A 192 13.63 8.32 -1.77
CA PHE A 192 14.53 7.43 -1.04
C PHE A 192 13.87 6.84 0.23
N ALA A 193 13.14 7.66 1.00
CA ALA A 193 12.38 7.18 2.16
C ALA A 193 11.32 6.15 1.77
N GLY A 194 10.64 6.34 0.64
CA GLY A 194 9.70 5.36 0.09
C GLY A 194 10.38 4.03 -0.24
N PHE A 195 11.52 4.09 -0.90
CA PHE A 195 12.33 2.91 -1.22
C PHE A 195 12.79 2.17 0.05
N LEU A 196 13.29 2.89 1.05
CA LEU A 196 13.66 2.31 2.34
C LEU A 196 12.45 1.65 3.03
N GLY A 197 11.29 2.27 2.99
CA GLY A 197 10.06 1.69 3.54
C GLY A 197 9.72 0.35 2.89
N VAL A 198 9.84 0.24 1.57
CA VAL A 198 9.64 -1.03 0.85
C VAL A 198 10.72 -2.04 1.22
N LEU A 199 11.99 -1.63 1.26
CA LEU A 199 13.11 -2.50 1.63
C LEU A 199 12.91 -3.11 3.02
N PHE A 200 12.66 -2.28 4.04
CA PHE A 200 12.43 -2.76 5.40
C PHE A 200 11.16 -3.59 5.54
N GLY A 201 10.09 -3.20 4.84
CA GLY A 201 8.84 -3.97 4.84
C GLY A 201 8.96 -5.34 4.14
N ALA A 202 9.85 -5.47 3.15
CA ALA A 202 10.10 -6.72 2.44
C ALA A 202 11.06 -7.67 3.18
N MET A 203 11.89 -7.16 4.09
CA MET A 203 12.89 -8.00 4.81
C MET A 203 12.30 -9.25 5.46
N PRO A 204 11.17 -9.22 6.18
CA PRO A 204 10.61 -10.41 6.80
C PRO A 204 10.22 -11.49 5.79
N VAL A 205 9.69 -11.12 4.63
CA VAL A 205 9.33 -12.11 3.60
C VAL A 205 10.56 -12.68 2.92
N VAL A 206 11.61 -11.87 2.71
CA VAL A 206 12.88 -12.34 2.18
C VAL A 206 13.51 -13.37 3.11
N ALA A 207 13.56 -13.07 4.41
CA ALA A 207 14.06 -14.01 5.42
C ALA A 207 13.22 -15.30 5.47
N ALA A 208 11.90 -15.19 5.46
CA ALA A 208 10.99 -16.33 5.47
C ALA A 208 11.15 -17.22 4.23
N ALA A 209 11.31 -16.60 3.05
CA ALA A 209 11.53 -17.35 1.81
C ALA A 209 12.86 -18.11 1.83
N GLN A 210 13.94 -17.51 2.36
CA GLN A 210 15.21 -18.21 2.55
C GLN A 210 15.10 -19.38 3.55
N MET A 211 14.39 -19.16 4.66
CA MET A 211 14.15 -20.22 5.66
C MET A 211 13.37 -21.39 5.05
N LEU A 212 12.37 -21.10 4.21
CA LEU A 212 11.58 -22.14 3.54
C LEU A 212 12.40 -22.92 2.51
N GLN A 213 13.33 -22.27 1.80
CA GLN A 213 14.28 -22.95 0.90
C GLN A 213 15.30 -23.84 1.65
N SER A 214 15.54 -23.55 2.92
CA SER A 214 16.47 -24.30 3.76
C SER A 214 15.80 -25.44 4.54
N ASP A 215 14.58 -25.85 4.15
CA ASP A 215 13.77 -26.89 4.78
C ASP A 215 13.54 -26.69 6.29
N ILE A 216 13.52 -25.42 6.72
CA ILE A 216 13.19 -25.07 8.11
C ILE A 216 11.69 -25.29 8.34
N ASN A 217 11.35 -25.70 9.55
CA ASN A 217 9.97 -25.99 9.96
C ASN A 217 9.02 -24.82 9.60
N THR A 218 8.05 -25.11 8.76
CA THR A 218 7.07 -24.14 8.22
C THR A 218 6.30 -23.43 9.34
N ASN A 219 5.99 -24.11 10.45
CA ASN A 219 5.32 -23.51 11.60
C ASN A 219 6.16 -22.40 12.26
N LEU A 220 7.48 -22.57 12.30
CA LEU A 220 8.39 -21.55 12.81
C LEU A 220 8.39 -20.33 11.90
N ILE A 221 8.43 -20.53 10.60
CA ILE A 221 8.39 -19.46 9.61
C ILE A 221 7.11 -18.62 9.76
N PHE A 222 5.94 -19.26 9.84
CA PHE A 222 4.68 -18.56 10.04
C PHE A 222 4.60 -17.85 11.38
N SER A 223 5.18 -18.42 12.45
CA SER A 223 5.24 -17.78 13.76
C SER A 223 6.07 -16.49 13.70
N VAL A 224 7.21 -16.51 13.05
CA VAL A 224 8.09 -15.34 12.88
C VAL A 224 7.36 -14.27 12.05
N LEU A 225 6.76 -14.64 10.92
CA LEU A 225 5.99 -13.69 10.09
C LEU A 225 4.81 -13.09 10.85
N ALA A 226 4.10 -13.88 11.65
CA ALA A 226 3.00 -13.37 12.47
C ALA A 226 3.47 -12.35 13.51
N VAL A 227 4.59 -12.62 14.19
CA VAL A 227 5.18 -11.65 15.13
C VAL A 227 5.60 -10.36 14.41
N CYS A 228 6.27 -10.47 13.26
CA CYS A 228 6.64 -9.32 12.44
C CYS A 228 5.41 -8.52 11.98
N ALA A 229 4.35 -9.20 11.54
CA ALA A 229 3.11 -8.56 11.13
C ALA A 229 2.45 -7.81 12.30
N ILE A 230 2.31 -8.45 13.46
CA ILE A 230 1.75 -7.82 14.66
C ILE A 230 2.56 -6.58 15.04
N ALA A 231 3.89 -6.68 15.09
CA ALA A 231 4.77 -5.56 15.40
C ALA A 231 4.60 -4.40 14.39
N ALA A 232 4.53 -4.72 13.09
CA ALA A 232 4.34 -3.74 12.03
C ALA A 232 2.98 -3.02 12.13
N TRP A 233 1.89 -3.75 12.44
CA TRP A 233 0.56 -3.15 12.63
C TRP A 233 0.47 -2.33 13.91
N LEU A 234 1.09 -2.74 14.99
CA LEU A 234 1.14 -1.96 16.24
C LEU A 234 1.93 -0.65 16.05
N THR A 235 3.06 -0.69 15.34
CA THR A 235 3.83 0.51 15.01
C THR A 235 3.06 1.43 14.08
N HIS A 236 2.36 0.89 13.08
CA HIS A 236 1.48 1.65 12.20
C HIS A 236 0.35 2.36 12.97
N TRP A 237 -0.31 1.65 13.86
CA TRP A 237 -1.37 2.24 14.69
C TRP A 237 -0.85 3.38 15.59
N ARG A 238 0.33 3.21 16.18
CA ARG A 238 1.00 4.28 16.94
C ARG A 238 1.39 5.46 16.06
N SER A 239 1.88 5.20 14.84
CA SER A 239 2.25 6.25 13.90
C SER A 239 1.06 7.12 13.50
N ILE A 240 -0.13 6.56 13.30
CA ILE A 240 -1.36 7.31 13.03
C ILE A 240 -1.68 8.28 14.18
N HIS A 241 -1.49 7.85 15.44
CA HIS A 241 -1.70 8.72 16.60
C HIS A 241 -0.74 9.91 16.61
N TYR A 242 0.55 9.64 16.42
CA TYR A 242 1.60 10.67 16.37
C TYR A 242 1.39 11.63 15.20
N LEU A 243 1.08 11.09 14.03
CA LEU A 243 0.87 11.90 12.83
C LEU A 243 -0.40 12.76 12.91
N GLY A 244 -1.43 12.30 13.62
CA GLY A 244 -2.61 13.13 13.90
C GLY A 244 -2.28 14.39 14.71
N GLN A 245 -1.39 14.28 15.68
CA GLN A 245 -0.90 15.44 16.45
C GLN A 245 0.01 16.34 15.62
N SER A 246 0.95 15.73 14.90
CA SER A 246 1.88 16.46 14.02
C SER A 246 1.14 17.22 12.91
N PHE A 247 0.10 16.65 12.35
CA PHE A 247 -0.74 17.29 11.34
C PHE A 247 -1.45 18.52 11.91
N SER A 248 -2.05 18.44 13.11
CA SER A 248 -2.67 19.59 13.76
C SER A 248 -1.71 20.77 13.95
N GLN A 249 -0.44 20.47 14.25
CA GLN A 249 0.58 21.52 14.43
C GLN A 249 1.07 22.15 13.11
N ARG A 250 0.85 21.46 11.98
CA ARG A 250 1.33 21.84 10.64
C ARG A 250 0.21 22.14 9.65
N GLU A 251 -0.99 22.29 10.15
CA GLU A 251 -2.21 22.47 9.34
C GLU A 251 -2.07 23.58 8.30
N ASP A 252 -1.61 24.76 8.74
CA ASP A 252 -1.39 25.91 7.86
C ASP A 252 -0.30 25.65 6.81
N GLN A 253 0.76 24.92 7.18
CA GLN A 253 1.84 24.58 6.25
C GLN A 253 1.34 23.61 5.17
N VAL A 254 0.58 22.58 5.57
CA VAL A 254 0.02 21.61 4.64
C VAL A 254 -0.98 22.30 3.70
N LEU A 255 -1.88 23.13 4.24
CA LEU A 255 -2.83 23.90 3.45
C LEU A 255 -2.14 24.84 2.46
N SER A 256 -1.16 25.62 2.92
CA SER A 256 -0.43 26.54 2.07
C SER A 256 0.31 25.83 0.93
N ALA A 257 0.89 24.65 1.21
CA ALA A 257 1.58 23.87 0.19
C ALA A 257 0.64 23.33 -0.90
N ILE A 258 -0.59 22.95 -0.52
CA ILE A 258 -1.56 22.33 -1.45
C ILE A 258 -2.39 23.38 -2.19
N THR A 259 -2.66 24.54 -1.57
CA THR A 259 -3.56 25.59 -2.13
C THR A 259 -2.82 26.70 -2.89
N ARG A 260 -1.48 26.76 -2.83
CA ARG A 260 -0.70 27.74 -3.61
C ARG A 260 -1.10 27.65 -5.09
N VAL A 261 -1.57 28.80 -5.62
CA VAL A 261 -1.94 28.99 -7.03
C VAL A 261 -0.68 29.17 -7.86
#